data_56374bfb526593cacaa4f485f0e3a1f4
#
_entry.id   56374bfb526593cacaa4f485f0e3a1f4
#
_cell.length_a   1.000
_cell.length_b   1.000
_cell.length_c   1.000
_cell.angle_alpha   90.00
_cell.angle_beta   90.00
_cell.angle_gamma   90.00
#
_symmetry.space_group_name_H-M   'P 1'
#
loop_
_entity.id
_entity.type
_entity.pdbx_description
1 polymer ?
#
loop_
_entity_poly.entity_id
_entity_poly.type
_entity_poly.pdbx_seq_one_letter_code
_entity_poly.pdbx_strand_id
1 'polypeptide(L)'
;MPDFAEPLARLITEFKRLPGVGQKSAQRLAFHVLRAGREDAEHLAQALLDVKDKLGLCRICNNISDSDVCPYCADTNRDPRVVCVVEEPHNIVGIETTRQFEGRYHVLHGALSPLRGIGPEALKLKNLVERIGEGEIQEVIVATNPTTEGEATAVYLARLLKPLGVKVTRIGMGIPVGSDLEFADEVTISKAMEGRREM
;
A
#
# COMPACT_ATOMS: atom_id res chain seq x y z
N MET A 1 15.51 9.11 -35.75
CA MET A 1 14.99 7.85 -35.14
C MET A 1 14.54 6.98 -36.28
N PRO A 2 14.68 5.64 -36.25
CA PRO A 2 14.03 4.83 -37.25
C PRO A 2 12.54 5.13 -37.25
N ASP A 3 12.01 5.53 -38.43
CA ASP A 3 10.61 5.91 -38.59
C ASP A 3 9.75 4.64 -38.59
N PHE A 4 9.21 4.30 -37.41
CA PHE A 4 8.12 3.33 -37.34
C PHE A 4 6.83 3.98 -37.86
N ALA A 5 5.94 3.16 -38.42
CA ALA A 5 4.60 3.60 -38.75
C ALA A 5 3.94 4.29 -37.53
N GLU A 6 3.22 5.38 -37.76
CA GLU A 6 2.68 6.26 -36.72
C GLU A 6 1.97 5.50 -35.57
N PRO A 7 1.07 4.53 -35.81
CA PRO A 7 0.41 3.80 -34.75
C PRO A 7 1.38 3.02 -33.84
N LEU A 8 2.43 2.42 -34.41
CA LEU A 8 3.46 1.70 -33.65
C LEU A 8 4.34 2.66 -32.84
N ALA A 9 4.72 3.79 -33.41
CA ALA A 9 5.50 4.82 -32.72
C ALA A 9 4.74 5.39 -31.53
N ARG A 10 3.43 5.63 -31.67
CA ARG A 10 2.55 6.07 -30.59
C ARG A 10 2.46 5.03 -29.46
N LEU A 11 2.25 3.76 -29.78
CA LEU A 11 2.22 2.70 -28.78
C LEU A 11 3.54 2.57 -28.01
N ILE A 12 4.69 2.66 -28.69
CA ILE A 12 6.01 2.68 -28.06
C ILE A 12 6.12 3.88 -27.08
N THR A 13 5.61 5.05 -27.48
CA THR A 13 5.64 6.26 -26.65
C THR A 13 4.80 6.07 -25.41
N GLU A 14 3.60 5.50 -25.49
CA GLU A 14 2.75 5.25 -24.33
C GLU A 14 3.38 4.22 -23.38
N PHE A 15 3.98 3.14 -23.88
CA PHE A 15 4.71 2.20 -23.01
C PHE A 15 5.92 2.83 -22.30
N LYS A 16 6.59 3.80 -22.91
CA LYS A 16 7.70 4.54 -22.27
C LYS A 16 7.25 5.41 -21.08
N ARG A 17 5.98 5.77 -21.02
CA ARG A 17 5.42 6.54 -19.88
C ARG A 17 5.25 5.67 -18.64
N LEU A 18 5.31 4.35 -18.78
CA LEU A 18 5.20 3.44 -17.64
C LEU A 18 6.51 3.44 -16.82
N PRO A 19 6.43 3.51 -15.49
CA PRO A 19 7.62 3.48 -14.64
C PRO A 19 8.48 2.24 -14.90
N GLY A 20 9.80 2.39 -15.00
CA GLY A 20 10.73 1.29 -15.26
C GLY A 20 10.77 0.79 -16.71
N VAL A 21 9.95 1.33 -17.62
CA VAL A 21 9.94 0.93 -19.03
C VAL A 21 10.80 1.87 -19.88
N GLY A 22 12.02 1.41 -20.19
CA GLY A 22 12.93 2.12 -21.09
C GLY A 22 12.59 1.90 -22.58
N GLN A 23 13.31 2.61 -23.46
CA GLN A 23 13.11 2.57 -24.92
C GLN A 23 13.10 1.15 -25.50
N LYS A 24 14.07 0.29 -25.13
CA LYS A 24 14.17 -1.08 -25.65
C LYS A 24 13.01 -1.96 -25.20
N SER A 25 12.62 -1.83 -23.92
CA SER A 25 11.48 -2.57 -23.36
C SER A 25 10.16 -2.13 -24.00
N ALA A 26 9.95 -0.81 -24.17
CA ALA A 26 8.76 -0.26 -24.82
C ALA A 26 8.63 -0.79 -26.27
N GLN A 27 9.72 -0.81 -27.02
CA GLN A 27 9.73 -1.39 -28.38
C GLN A 27 9.35 -2.88 -28.35
N ARG A 28 9.95 -3.68 -27.47
CA ARG A 28 9.64 -5.11 -27.34
C ARG A 28 8.16 -5.35 -27.02
N LEU A 29 7.59 -4.57 -26.09
CA LEU A 29 6.16 -4.65 -25.75
C LEU A 29 5.27 -4.29 -26.93
N ALA A 30 5.58 -3.19 -27.63
CA ALA A 30 4.81 -2.76 -28.79
C ALA A 30 4.85 -3.79 -29.93
N PHE A 31 6.01 -4.39 -30.21
CA PHE A 31 6.11 -5.47 -31.21
C PHE A 31 5.42 -6.76 -30.75
N HIS A 32 5.36 -7.04 -29.46
CA HIS A 32 4.57 -8.14 -28.92
C HIS A 32 3.07 -7.94 -29.22
N VAL A 33 2.53 -6.78 -28.87
CA VAL A 33 1.13 -6.42 -29.16
C VAL A 33 0.84 -6.47 -30.68
N LEU A 34 1.77 -5.96 -31.53
CA LEU A 34 1.61 -6.02 -32.99
C LEU A 34 1.50 -7.44 -33.51
N ARG A 35 2.19 -8.41 -32.89
CA ARG A 35 2.18 -9.82 -33.32
C ARG A 35 1.06 -10.63 -32.70
N ALA A 36 0.53 -10.20 -31.56
CA ALA A 36 -0.60 -10.81 -30.87
C ALA A 36 -1.89 -10.67 -31.71
N GLY A 37 -2.88 -11.48 -31.40
CA GLY A 37 -4.20 -11.38 -32.02
C GLY A 37 -4.90 -10.05 -31.62
N ARG A 38 -5.87 -9.66 -32.46
CA ARG A 38 -6.69 -8.47 -32.16
C ARG A 38 -7.41 -8.61 -30.82
N GLU A 39 -7.93 -9.79 -30.51
CA GLU A 39 -8.61 -10.10 -29.24
C GLU A 39 -7.73 -9.84 -28.02
N ASP A 40 -6.45 -10.24 -28.07
CA ASP A 40 -5.50 -10.01 -26.98
C ASP A 40 -5.27 -8.50 -26.75
N ALA A 41 -5.20 -7.73 -27.84
CA ALA A 41 -5.05 -6.28 -27.75
C ALA A 41 -6.31 -5.61 -27.19
N GLU A 42 -7.50 -6.08 -27.56
CA GLU A 42 -8.79 -5.61 -27.02
C GLU A 42 -8.93 -5.95 -25.54
N HIS A 43 -8.56 -7.17 -25.11
CA HIS A 43 -8.57 -7.56 -23.71
C HIS A 43 -7.63 -6.68 -22.86
N LEU A 44 -6.41 -6.42 -23.35
CA LEU A 44 -5.49 -5.54 -22.64
C LEU A 44 -6.05 -4.11 -22.53
N ALA A 45 -6.57 -3.56 -23.64
CA ALA A 45 -7.15 -2.22 -23.64
C ALA A 45 -8.34 -2.14 -22.67
N GLN A 46 -9.23 -3.14 -22.68
CA GLN A 46 -10.38 -3.17 -21.78
C GLN A 46 -9.95 -3.29 -20.32
N ALA A 47 -8.95 -4.12 -20.00
CA ALA A 47 -8.44 -4.23 -18.64
C ALA A 47 -7.86 -2.90 -18.11
N LEU A 48 -7.19 -2.12 -18.97
CA LEU A 48 -6.68 -0.79 -18.61
C LEU A 48 -7.83 0.20 -18.31
N LEU A 49 -8.89 0.17 -19.10
CA LEU A 49 -10.07 1.00 -18.90
C LEU A 49 -10.83 0.58 -17.64
N ASP A 50 -11.04 -0.71 -17.44
CA ASP A 50 -11.75 -1.27 -16.28
C ASP A 50 -11.12 -0.84 -14.95
N VAL A 51 -9.78 -0.79 -14.86
CA VAL A 51 -9.08 -0.28 -13.68
C VAL A 51 -9.44 1.17 -13.40
N LYS A 52 -9.66 1.99 -14.44
CA LYS A 52 -10.01 3.41 -14.27
C LYS A 52 -11.49 3.62 -13.97
N ASP A 53 -12.34 2.81 -14.59
CA ASP A 53 -13.78 3.03 -14.58
C ASP A 53 -14.47 2.31 -13.42
N LYS A 54 -13.93 1.15 -12.98
CA LYS A 54 -14.57 0.27 -12.01
C LYS A 54 -13.94 0.29 -10.63
N LEU A 55 -12.68 0.79 -10.48
CA LEU A 55 -12.02 0.82 -9.18
C LEU A 55 -12.16 2.18 -8.50
N GLY A 56 -12.54 2.14 -7.23
CA GLY A 56 -12.61 3.28 -6.34
C GLY A 56 -11.94 2.99 -5.00
N LEU A 57 -12.20 3.85 -4.02
CA LEU A 57 -11.76 3.65 -2.65
C LEU A 57 -12.93 3.20 -1.78
N CYS A 58 -12.69 2.18 -0.97
CA CYS A 58 -13.62 1.76 0.07
C CYS A 58 -13.94 2.96 0.99
N ARG A 59 -15.23 3.29 1.16
CA ARG A 59 -15.66 4.42 1.99
C ARG A 59 -15.28 4.29 3.46
N ILE A 60 -14.98 3.07 3.94
CA ILE A 60 -14.62 2.81 5.34
C ILE A 60 -13.11 2.90 5.55
N CYS A 61 -12.31 2.20 4.75
CA CYS A 61 -10.88 1.99 5.02
C CYS A 61 -9.94 2.56 3.96
N ASN A 62 -10.46 3.16 2.90
CA ASN A 62 -9.72 3.67 1.74
C ASN A 62 -8.92 2.60 0.96
N ASN A 63 -9.16 1.32 1.16
CA ASN A 63 -8.58 0.29 0.29
C ASN A 63 -9.16 0.40 -1.12
N ILE A 64 -8.42 -0.03 -2.14
CA ILE A 64 -8.93 -0.14 -3.51
C ILE A 64 -10.03 -1.20 -3.55
N SER A 65 -11.15 -0.88 -4.18
CA SER A 65 -12.32 -1.75 -4.27
C SER A 65 -13.09 -1.47 -5.56
N ASP A 66 -13.75 -2.49 -6.09
CA ASP A 66 -14.76 -2.41 -7.15
C ASP A 66 -16.18 -2.16 -6.63
N SER A 67 -16.33 -2.04 -5.32
CA SER A 67 -17.58 -1.80 -4.61
C SER A 67 -17.39 -0.71 -3.54
N ASP A 68 -18.50 -0.14 -3.06
CA ASP A 68 -18.49 0.92 -2.05
C ASP A 68 -17.78 0.50 -0.75
N VAL A 69 -17.90 -0.78 -0.37
CA VAL A 69 -17.25 -1.38 0.80
C VAL A 69 -16.41 -2.58 0.35
N CYS A 70 -15.10 -2.54 0.62
CA CYS A 70 -14.18 -3.61 0.22
C CYS A 70 -14.46 -4.93 0.98
N PRO A 71 -13.99 -6.09 0.47
CA PRO A 71 -14.20 -7.38 1.10
C PRO A 71 -13.76 -7.44 2.57
N TYR A 72 -12.63 -6.80 2.92
CA TYR A 72 -12.14 -6.78 4.30
C TYR A 72 -13.04 -6.01 5.28
N CYS A 73 -13.72 -4.96 4.82
CA CYS A 73 -14.66 -4.21 5.63
C CYS A 73 -16.04 -4.84 5.68
N ALA A 74 -16.44 -5.57 4.63
CA ALA A 74 -17.71 -6.28 4.55
C ALA A 74 -17.71 -7.60 5.33
N ASP A 75 -16.53 -8.20 5.57
CA ASP A 75 -16.43 -9.46 6.29
C ASP A 75 -16.77 -9.29 7.78
N THR A 76 -17.87 -9.88 8.19
CA THR A 76 -18.38 -9.84 9.57
C THR A 76 -17.60 -10.72 10.54
N ASN A 77 -16.75 -11.63 10.04
CA ASN A 77 -15.89 -12.47 10.88
C ASN A 77 -14.67 -11.70 11.38
N ARG A 78 -14.33 -10.57 10.75
CA ARG A 78 -13.18 -9.74 11.18
C ARG A 78 -13.52 -8.88 12.39
N ASP A 79 -12.60 -8.86 13.36
CA ASP A 79 -12.76 -8.06 14.58
C ASP A 79 -12.72 -6.55 14.25
N PRO A 80 -13.83 -5.82 14.42
CA PRO A 80 -13.90 -4.39 14.15
C PRO A 80 -13.13 -3.55 15.17
N ARG A 81 -12.77 -4.12 16.33
CA ARG A 81 -12.08 -3.42 17.43
C ARG A 81 -10.58 -3.25 17.17
N VAL A 82 -10.01 -4.00 16.21
CA VAL A 82 -8.60 -3.95 15.85
C VAL A 82 -8.44 -3.47 14.41
N VAL A 83 -7.71 -2.37 14.23
CA VAL A 83 -7.46 -1.78 12.91
C VAL A 83 -5.97 -1.72 12.62
N CYS A 84 -5.55 -2.34 11.52
CA CYS A 84 -4.18 -2.23 11.01
C CYS A 84 -4.10 -1.09 9.99
N VAL A 85 -3.26 -0.10 10.26
CA VAL A 85 -3.05 1.08 9.42
C VAL A 85 -1.81 0.87 8.57
N VAL A 86 -1.97 0.93 7.25
CA VAL A 86 -0.92 0.75 6.24
C VAL A 86 -0.77 1.98 5.37
N GLU A 87 0.39 2.16 4.73
CA GLU A 87 0.64 3.28 3.81
C GLU A 87 -0.12 3.11 2.50
N GLU A 88 -0.05 1.90 1.91
CA GLU A 88 -0.54 1.63 0.57
C GLU A 88 -1.41 0.37 0.52
N PRO A 89 -2.39 0.28 -0.40
CA PRO A 89 -3.27 -0.89 -0.53
C PRO A 89 -2.52 -2.21 -0.68
N HIS A 90 -1.40 -2.22 -1.39
CA HIS A 90 -0.62 -3.44 -1.63
C HIS A 90 0.04 -3.99 -0.35
N ASN A 91 0.23 -3.17 0.69
CA ASN A 91 0.76 -3.63 1.98
C ASN A 91 -0.20 -4.61 2.67
N ILE A 92 -1.52 -4.47 2.45
CA ILE A 92 -2.54 -5.40 2.96
C ILE A 92 -2.25 -6.82 2.47
N VAL A 93 -1.89 -6.97 1.20
CA VAL A 93 -1.62 -8.29 0.60
C VAL A 93 -0.53 -9.03 1.36
N GLY A 94 0.54 -8.33 1.75
CA GLY A 94 1.63 -8.91 2.54
C GLY A 94 1.16 -9.43 3.91
N ILE A 95 0.28 -8.69 4.58
CA ILE A 95 -0.28 -9.09 5.88
C ILE A 95 -1.24 -10.28 5.70
N GLU A 96 -2.11 -10.24 4.73
CA GLU A 96 -3.10 -11.28 4.44
C GLU A 96 -2.47 -12.63 4.04
N THR A 97 -1.28 -12.64 3.42
CA THR A 97 -0.57 -13.90 3.12
C THR A 97 -0.24 -14.70 4.37
N THR A 98 -0.13 -14.06 5.53
CA THR A 98 0.13 -14.74 6.82
C THR A 98 -1.08 -15.49 7.34
N ARG A 99 -2.30 -15.11 6.95
CA ARG A 99 -3.58 -15.63 7.44
C ARG A 99 -3.75 -15.57 8.97
N GLN A 100 -3.03 -14.66 9.63
CA GLN A 100 -3.04 -14.54 11.10
C GLN A 100 -3.74 -13.28 11.58
N PHE A 101 -3.96 -12.30 10.70
CA PHE A 101 -4.60 -11.06 11.07
C PHE A 101 -6.11 -11.11 10.79
N GLU A 102 -6.89 -11.04 11.84
CA GLU A 102 -8.36 -11.10 11.79
C GLU A 102 -9.02 -9.73 11.98
N GLY A 103 -8.25 -8.66 12.12
CA GLY A 103 -8.76 -7.30 12.26
C GLY A 103 -9.13 -6.66 10.91
N ARG A 104 -9.53 -5.40 10.96
CA ARG A 104 -9.83 -4.56 9.79
C ARG A 104 -8.64 -3.69 9.41
N TYR A 105 -8.71 -3.05 8.25
CA TYR A 105 -7.63 -2.22 7.72
C TYR A 105 -8.02 -0.74 7.64
N HIS A 106 -6.99 0.08 7.48
CA HIS A 106 -7.10 1.46 7.05
C HIS A 106 -5.87 1.83 6.20
N VAL A 107 -6.10 2.43 5.03
CA VAL A 107 -5.05 2.79 4.08
C VAL A 107 -4.87 4.32 4.06
N LEU A 108 -3.63 4.77 4.25
CA LEU A 108 -3.28 6.19 4.30
C LEU A 108 -3.11 6.81 2.91
N HIS A 109 -2.79 6.01 1.88
CA HIS A 109 -2.35 6.44 0.56
C HIS A 109 -1.11 7.31 0.58
N GLY A 110 -0.11 6.90 1.37
CA GLY A 110 1.20 7.55 1.45
C GLY A 110 1.77 7.59 2.87
N ALA A 111 2.86 8.32 2.99
CA ALA A 111 3.55 8.61 4.24
C ALA A 111 3.92 10.10 4.29
N LEU A 112 4.12 10.64 5.50
CA LEU A 112 4.61 12.01 5.68
C LEU A 112 6.00 12.15 5.05
N SER A 113 6.17 13.16 4.21
CA SER A 113 7.45 13.46 3.59
C SER A 113 7.62 14.97 3.44
N PRO A 114 8.11 15.67 4.48
CA PRO A 114 8.30 17.13 4.42
C PRO A 114 9.17 17.57 3.26
N LEU A 115 10.19 16.78 2.91
CA LEU A 115 11.08 17.07 1.78
C LEU A 115 10.36 17.05 0.42
N ARG A 116 9.26 16.29 0.32
CA ARG A 116 8.39 16.23 -0.87
C ARG A 116 7.12 17.07 -0.73
N GLY A 117 7.00 17.84 0.36
CA GLY A 117 5.81 18.65 0.62
C GLY A 117 4.55 17.83 0.96
N ILE A 118 4.72 16.58 1.41
CA ILE A 118 3.59 15.72 1.79
C ILE A 118 3.35 15.88 3.29
N GLY A 119 2.32 16.65 3.63
CA GLY A 119 1.85 16.86 5.00
C GLY A 119 0.72 15.91 5.40
N PRO A 120 0.23 16.01 6.64
CA PRO A 120 -0.85 15.17 7.15
C PRO A 120 -2.16 15.28 6.36
N GLU A 121 -2.41 16.44 5.74
CA GLU A 121 -3.60 16.73 4.94
C GLU A 121 -3.65 15.93 3.63
N ALA A 122 -2.49 15.47 3.15
CA ALA A 122 -2.41 14.60 1.98
C ALA A 122 -2.77 13.14 2.30
N LEU A 123 -2.73 12.76 3.57
CA LEU A 123 -3.03 11.39 4.01
C LEU A 123 -4.53 11.21 4.29
N LYS A 124 -5.03 10.02 4.05
CA LYS A 124 -6.44 9.66 4.29
C LYS A 124 -6.68 9.36 5.78
N LEU A 125 -6.60 10.39 6.64
CA LEU A 125 -6.72 10.23 8.10
C LEU A 125 -8.14 10.47 8.63
N LYS A 126 -8.94 11.28 7.92
CA LYS A 126 -10.23 11.77 8.41
C LYS A 126 -11.15 10.65 8.88
N ASN A 127 -11.42 9.69 8.01
CA ASN A 127 -12.32 8.59 8.33
C ASN A 127 -11.74 7.58 9.35
N LEU A 128 -10.41 7.53 9.56
CA LEU A 128 -9.82 6.77 10.67
C LEU A 128 -10.18 7.41 12.02
N VAL A 129 -10.01 8.74 12.13
CA VAL A 129 -10.32 9.50 13.33
C VAL A 129 -11.83 9.43 13.64
N GLU A 130 -12.69 9.56 12.62
CA GLU A 130 -14.14 9.42 12.76
C GLU A 130 -14.52 8.04 13.30
N ARG A 131 -13.98 6.96 12.73
CA ARG A 131 -14.21 5.57 13.17
C ARG A 131 -13.78 5.34 14.63
N ILE A 132 -12.65 5.91 15.05
CA ILE A 132 -12.19 5.84 16.44
C ILE A 132 -13.16 6.59 17.36
N GLY A 133 -13.66 7.75 16.92
CA GLY A 133 -14.63 8.56 17.66
C GLY A 133 -15.97 7.86 17.89
N GLU A 134 -16.35 6.90 17.04
CA GLU A 134 -17.53 6.05 17.22
C GLU A 134 -17.39 5.04 18.38
N GLY A 135 -16.17 4.85 18.91
CA GLY A 135 -15.88 4.11 20.13
C GLY A 135 -15.77 2.59 19.99
N GLU A 136 -15.90 2.02 18.79
CA GLU A 136 -15.76 0.57 18.56
C GLU A 136 -14.29 0.13 18.58
N ILE A 137 -13.38 0.96 18.01
CA ILE A 137 -11.97 0.61 17.84
C ILE A 137 -11.23 0.70 19.20
N GLN A 138 -10.61 -0.39 19.61
CA GLN A 138 -9.83 -0.50 20.85
C GLN A 138 -8.32 -0.46 20.61
N GLU A 139 -7.87 -0.98 19.45
CA GLU A 139 -6.46 -1.01 19.10
C GLU A 139 -6.24 -0.58 17.64
N VAL A 140 -5.25 0.29 17.45
CA VAL A 140 -4.71 0.65 16.14
C VAL A 140 -3.28 0.15 16.04
N ILE A 141 -3.04 -0.80 15.13
CA ILE A 141 -1.71 -1.32 14.82
C ILE A 141 -1.15 -0.46 13.67
N VAL A 142 -0.10 0.30 13.93
CA VAL A 142 0.57 1.09 12.90
C VAL A 142 1.55 0.21 12.16
N ALA A 143 1.26 -0.07 10.89
CA ALA A 143 2.03 -0.92 9.98
C ALA A 143 2.59 -0.12 8.80
N THR A 144 3.07 1.11 9.06
CA THR A 144 3.83 1.89 8.08
C THR A 144 5.21 1.26 7.84
N ASN A 145 5.80 1.50 6.68
CA ASN A 145 7.10 0.95 6.33
C ASN A 145 8.21 1.38 7.32
N PRO A 146 9.26 0.59 7.53
CA PRO A 146 10.40 0.93 8.39
C PRO A 146 11.39 1.88 7.69
N THR A 147 10.87 2.94 7.07
CA THR A 147 11.60 4.03 6.42
C THR A 147 11.54 5.27 7.30
N THR A 148 12.38 6.26 7.03
CA THR A 148 12.33 7.55 7.75
C THR A 148 10.95 8.20 7.69
N GLU A 149 10.31 8.18 6.52
CA GLU A 149 8.98 8.70 6.30
C GLU A 149 7.91 7.87 7.05
N GLY A 150 8.02 6.55 6.98
CA GLY A 150 7.11 5.65 7.67
C GLY A 150 7.21 5.75 9.20
N GLU A 151 8.41 5.94 9.75
CA GLU A 151 8.60 6.19 11.19
C GLU A 151 8.05 7.57 11.61
N ALA A 152 8.31 8.62 10.82
CA ALA A 152 7.73 9.94 11.07
C ALA A 152 6.19 9.87 11.07
N THR A 153 5.61 9.10 10.14
CA THR A 153 4.18 8.85 10.04
C THR A 153 3.67 8.09 11.25
N ALA A 154 4.37 7.05 11.70
CA ALA A 154 4.00 6.27 12.88
C ALA A 154 3.98 7.14 14.17
N VAL A 155 5.02 7.97 14.36
CA VAL A 155 5.08 8.90 15.49
C VAL A 155 3.94 9.92 15.43
N TYR A 156 3.65 10.45 14.26
CA TYR A 156 2.52 11.37 14.05
C TYR A 156 1.18 10.70 14.40
N LEU A 157 0.93 9.50 13.87
CA LEU A 157 -0.28 8.74 14.20
C LEU A 157 -0.42 8.46 15.68
N ALA A 158 0.66 8.05 16.34
CA ALA A 158 0.65 7.81 17.79
C ALA A 158 0.26 9.07 18.58
N ARG A 159 0.77 10.25 18.19
CA ARG A 159 0.43 11.52 18.83
C ARG A 159 -1.01 11.94 18.56
N LEU A 160 -1.51 11.68 17.36
CA LEU A 160 -2.88 12.01 16.97
C LEU A 160 -3.91 11.12 17.66
N LEU A 161 -3.64 9.80 17.73
CA LEU A 161 -4.65 8.80 18.12
C LEU A 161 -4.67 8.48 19.63
N LYS A 162 -3.52 8.53 20.33
CA LYS A 162 -3.47 8.25 21.78
C LYS A 162 -4.43 9.13 22.62
N PRO A 163 -4.58 10.45 22.33
CA PRO A 163 -5.54 11.28 23.08
C PRO A 163 -7.00 10.87 22.89
N LEU A 164 -7.32 10.09 21.84
CA LEU A 164 -8.67 9.56 21.60
C LEU A 164 -8.98 8.32 22.44
N GLY A 165 -8.06 7.87 23.30
CA GLY A 165 -8.26 6.75 24.21
C GLY A 165 -8.06 5.37 23.61
N VAL A 166 -7.61 5.27 22.35
CA VAL A 166 -7.33 4.01 21.68
C VAL A 166 -5.89 3.54 21.94
N LYS A 167 -5.71 2.23 22.11
CA LYS A 167 -4.38 1.62 22.19
C LYS A 167 -3.69 1.72 20.84
N VAL A 168 -2.50 2.31 20.78
CA VAL A 168 -1.70 2.42 19.55
C VAL A 168 -0.46 1.55 19.69
N THR A 169 -0.33 0.57 18.81
CA THR A 169 0.80 -0.36 18.73
C THR A 169 1.54 -0.21 17.41
N ARG A 170 2.76 -0.74 17.32
CA ARG A 170 3.61 -0.75 16.12
C ARG A 170 3.94 -2.19 15.75
N ILE A 171 3.93 -2.52 14.45
CA ILE A 171 4.46 -3.82 14.02
C ILE A 171 5.90 -3.99 14.50
N GLY A 172 6.28 -5.22 14.86
CA GLY A 172 7.63 -5.53 15.29
C GLY A 172 8.65 -5.25 14.20
N MET A 173 9.80 -4.72 14.60
CA MET A 173 10.96 -4.51 13.74
C MET A 173 12.10 -5.35 14.25
N GLY A 174 12.93 -5.86 13.33
CA GLY A 174 14.08 -6.65 13.71
C GLY A 174 14.60 -7.51 12.58
N ILE A 175 15.43 -8.49 12.94
CA ILE A 175 16.10 -9.38 12.00
C ILE A 175 15.06 -10.30 11.35
N PRO A 176 15.02 -10.39 10.02
CA PRO A 176 14.12 -11.29 9.32
C PRO A 176 14.38 -12.74 9.68
N VAL A 177 13.31 -13.53 9.84
CA VAL A 177 13.43 -14.97 10.09
C VAL A 177 14.11 -15.66 8.91
N GLY A 178 15.12 -16.46 9.18
CA GLY A 178 15.91 -17.17 8.17
C GLY A 178 17.11 -16.38 7.64
N SER A 179 17.39 -15.18 8.17
CA SER A 179 18.65 -14.48 7.89
C SER A 179 19.64 -14.66 9.05
N ASP A 180 20.93 -14.69 8.71
CA ASP A 180 21.99 -14.74 9.71
C ASP A 180 22.23 -13.34 10.30
N LEU A 181 22.56 -13.28 11.59
CA LEU A 181 22.80 -12.06 12.34
C LEU A 181 23.93 -11.19 11.73
N GLU A 182 24.93 -11.84 11.15
CA GLU A 182 26.11 -11.18 10.56
C GLU A 182 25.78 -10.34 9.32
N PHE A 183 24.66 -10.59 8.65
CA PHE A 183 24.23 -9.81 7.47
C PHE A 183 23.28 -8.66 7.81
N ALA A 184 22.88 -8.54 9.08
CA ALA A 184 22.01 -7.46 9.51
C ALA A 184 22.81 -6.15 9.70
N ASP A 185 22.29 -5.04 9.19
CA ASP A 185 22.86 -3.73 9.43
C ASP A 185 22.68 -3.28 10.89
N GLU A 186 23.47 -2.27 11.29
CA GLU A 186 23.51 -1.75 12.66
C GLU A 186 22.12 -1.28 13.14
N VAL A 187 21.33 -0.64 12.28
CA VAL A 187 20.00 -0.13 12.63
C VAL A 187 19.04 -1.29 12.88
N THR A 188 19.08 -2.30 12.02
CA THR A 188 18.26 -3.53 12.16
C THR A 188 18.58 -4.26 13.46
N ILE A 189 19.87 -4.42 13.80
CA ILE A 189 20.30 -5.04 15.06
C ILE A 189 19.81 -4.22 16.26
N SER A 190 19.98 -2.89 16.23
CA SER A 190 19.52 -2.00 17.28
C SER A 190 18.01 -2.14 17.52
N LYS A 191 17.22 -2.13 16.46
CA LYS A 191 15.76 -2.32 16.55
C LYS A 191 15.37 -3.71 17.07
N ALA A 192 16.08 -4.76 16.69
CA ALA A 192 15.89 -6.09 17.23
C ALA A 192 16.15 -6.17 18.75
N MET A 193 17.22 -5.51 19.19
CA MET A 193 17.58 -5.44 20.62
C MET A 193 16.58 -4.60 21.43
N GLU A 194 16.07 -3.50 20.88
CA GLU A 194 15.00 -2.69 21.51
C GLU A 194 13.72 -3.50 21.65
N GLY A 195 13.34 -4.24 20.60
CA GLY A 195 12.12 -5.04 20.52
C GLY A 195 12.22 -6.44 21.13
N ARG A 196 13.32 -6.79 21.82
CA ARG A 196 13.52 -8.12 22.41
C ARG A 196 12.39 -8.50 23.38
N ARG A 197 12.01 -9.76 23.36
CA ARG A 197 10.95 -10.32 24.23
C ARG A 197 11.56 -11.28 25.25
N GLU A 198 10.91 -11.37 26.39
CA GLU A 198 11.17 -12.44 27.36
C GLU A 198 10.73 -13.79 26.76
N MET A 199 11.52 -14.86 27.03
CA MET A 199 11.27 -16.21 26.53
C MET A 199 10.69 -17.09 27.63
#